data_d88290cfc4e427fcf7c4ed6f42b1b28a
#
_entry.id   d88290cfc4e427fcf7c4ed6f42b1b28a
#
_cell.length_a   1.000
_cell.length_b   1.000
_cell.length_c   1.000
_cell.angle_alpha   90.00
_cell.angle_beta   90.00
_cell.angle_gamma   90.00
#
_symmetry.space_group_name_H-M   'P 1'
#
loop_
_entity.id
_entity.type
_entity.pdbx_description
1 polymer ?
#
loop_
_entity_poly.entity_id
_entity_poly.type
_entity_poly.pdbx_seq_one_letter_code
_entity_poly.pdbx_strand_id
1 'polypeptide(L)'
;EKLNWIDENYLSHFEKIEVDSEVRLQKPFAERKEEYGFYSVTEGEDTEGKAYFSYNTVCGDGLDRNLYRAFPVLSYVLVQSIGAPLKQALLDAGIGNDISCYYEESVRQPFFSIIAKNVKMEQKQQFINVIETELKKIVKEGLNQQSLLAAINGYEFQYREADFGNFPKGLMYGLQIFDSWLYD
;
A
#
# COMPACT_ATOMS: atom_id res chain seq x y z
N GLU A 1 9.48 -17.26 -32.08
CA GLU A 1 8.25 -17.77 -32.71
C GLU A 1 7.04 -16.94 -32.28
N LYS A 2 6.66 -16.95 -30.98
CA LYS A 2 5.48 -16.19 -30.50
C LYS A 2 5.59 -14.68 -30.65
N LEU A 3 6.77 -14.11 -30.43
CA LEU A 3 7.00 -12.67 -30.61
C LEU A 3 6.87 -12.28 -32.10
N ASN A 4 7.44 -13.08 -33.00
CA ASN A 4 7.31 -12.83 -34.42
C ASN A 4 5.84 -12.92 -34.88
N TRP A 5 5.09 -13.89 -34.32
CA TRP A 5 3.67 -14.01 -34.62
C TRP A 5 2.86 -12.79 -34.17
N ILE A 6 3.16 -12.25 -32.99
CA ILE A 6 2.53 -11.03 -32.46
C ILE A 6 2.88 -9.85 -33.35
N ASP A 7 4.15 -9.72 -33.73
CA ASP A 7 4.59 -8.65 -34.62
C ASP A 7 3.90 -8.70 -35.97
N GLU A 8 3.93 -9.83 -36.65
CA GLU A 8 3.35 -10.03 -37.99
C GLU A 8 1.82 -9.84 -37.98
N ASN A 9 1.12 -10.28 -36.96
CA ASN A 9 -0.36 -10.27 -36.97
C ASN A 9 -0.98 -9.05 -36.27
N TYR A 10 -0.22 -8.31 -35.47
CA TYR A 10 -0.73 -7.16 -34.71
C TYR A 10 0.15 -5.93 -34.82
N LEU A 11 1.40 -5.98 -34.33
CA LEU A 11 2.22 -4.78 -34.15
C LEU A 11 2.61 -4.10 -35.46
N SER A 12 2.88 -4.88 -36.53
CA SER A 12 3.20 -4.36 -37.86
C SER A 12 2.07 -3.53 -38.51
N HIS A 13 0.85 -3.59 -37.98
CA HIS A 13 -0.29 -2.80 -38.45
C HIS A 13 -0.38 -1.41 -37.82
N PHE A 14 0.48 -1.11 -36.82
CA PHE A 14 0.51 0.17 -36.15
C PHE A 14 1.75 0.96 -36.54
N GLU A 15 1.56 2.25 -36.77
CA GLU A 15 2.65 3.19 -36.95
C GLU A 15 3.07 3.83 -35.64
N LYS A 16 4.33 4.25 -35.57
CA LYS A 16 4.81 5.03 -34.40
C LYS A 16 4.06 6.35 -34.35
N ILE A 17 3.46 6.63 -33.21
CA ILE A 17 2.82 7.92 -32.92
C ILE A 17 3.63 8.68 -31.90
N GLU A 18 3.62 10.01 -31.96
CA GLU A 18 4.17 10.86 -30.91
C GLU A 18 3.18 10.92 -29.76
N VAL A 19 3.62 10.50 -28.58
CA VAL A 19 2.80 10.49 -27.34
C VAL A 19 3.50 11.28 -26.26
N ASP A 20 2.78 12.19 -25.62
CA ASP A 20 3.17 12.77 -24.33
C ASP A 20 2.34 12.09 -23.24
N SER A 21 2.91 11.08 -22.62
CA SER A 21 2.28 10.31 -21.53
C SER A 21 3.06 10.42 -20.23
N GLU A 22 3.88 11.48 -20.09
CA GLU A 22 4.66 11.71 -18.86
C GLU A 22 3.73 11.85 -17.65
N VAL A 23 3.92 10.98 -16.66
CA VAL A 23 3.26 11.08 -15.36
C VAL A 23 4.08 11.99 -14.46
N ARG A 24 3.64 13.23 -14.33
CA ARG A 24 4.33 14.25 -13.51
C ARG A 24 4.08 14.01 -12.03
N LEU A 25 5.10 14.33 -11.21
CA LEU A 25 4.96 14.29 -9.77
C LEU A 25 3.97 15.37 -9.30
N GLN A 26 3.01 14.97 -8.48
CA GLN A 26 2.13 15.92 -7.80
C GLN A 26 2.90 16.62 -6.68
N LYS A 27 2.74 17.93 -6.60
CA LYS A 27 3.28 18.71 -5.48
C LYS A 27 2.62 18.30 -4.17
N PRO A 28 3.37 18.26 -3.06
CA PRO A 28 2.80 17.99 -1.75
C PRO A 28 1.65 18.95 -1.42
N PHE A 29 0.64 18.46 -0.75
CA PHE A 29 -0.40 19.33 -0.20
C PHE A 29 0.17 20.19 0.92
N ALA A 30 -0.24 21.47 0.98
CA ALA A 30 0.20 22.39 2.04
C ALA A 30 -0.34 21.96 3.41
N GLU A 31 -1.54 21.35 3.42
CA GLU A 31 -2.22 20.86 4.61
C GLU A 31 -2.77 19.46 4.34
N ARG A 32 -3.07 18.73 5.41
CA ARG A 32 -3.77 17.45 5.30
C ARG A 32 -5.11 17.64 4.59
N LYS A 33 -5.36 16.85 3.56
CA LYS A 33 -6.64 16.78 2.89
C LYS A 33 -7.54 15.76 3.57
N GLU A 34 -8.81 16.07 3.66
CA GLU A 34 -9.84 15.17 4.14
C GLU A 34 -10.88 14.98 3.04
N GLU A 35 -11.18 13.70 2.77
CA GLU A 35 -12.18 13.32 1.77
C GLU A 35 -13.18 12.36 2.40
N TYR A 36 -14.42 12.46 1.98
CA TYR A 36 -15.52 11.63 2.46
C TYR A 36 -16.12 10.86 1.31
N GLY A 37 -16.23 9.56 1.48
CA GLY A 37 -16.89 8.64 0.56
C GLY A 37 -18.08 7.96 1.21
N PHE A 38 -18.99 7.46 0.41
CA PHE A 38 -20.15 6.70 0.86
C PHE A 38 -20.14 5.33 0.19
N TYR A 39 -20.55 4.31 0.91
CA TYR A 39 -20.75 2.98 0.37
C TYR A 39 -22.17 2.50 0.66
N SER A 40 -22.67 1.59 -0.18
CA SER A 40 -24.01 1.06 -0.07
C SER A 40 -24.11 0.08 1.09
N VAL A 41 -25.21 0.17 1.85
CA VAL A 41 -25.61 -0.78 2.88
C VAL A 41 -26.98 -1.36 2.55
N THR A 42 -27.32 -2.50 3.15
CA THR A 42 -28.65 -3.09 2.98
C THR A 42 -29.71 -2.20 3.63
N GLU A 43 -30.86 -2.09 2.98
CA GLU A 43 -32.00 -1.31 3.52
C GLU A 43 -32.40 -1.84 4.93
N GLY A 44 -32.50 -0.91 5.89
CA GLY A 44 -32.78 -1.23 7.29
C GLY A 44 -31.59 -1.71 8.12
N GLU A 45 -30.38 -1.75 7.54
CA GLU A 45 -29.18 -2.09 8.27
C GLU A 45 -28.75 -0.94 9.20
N ASP A 46 -28.40 -1.28 10.45
CA ASP A 46 -27.80 -0.32 11.37
C ASP A 46 -26.42 0.10 10.88
N THR A 47 -26.20 1.40 10.73
CA THR A 47 -24.95 2.00 10.23
C THR A 47 -24.08 2.56 11.36
N GLU A 48 -24.51 2.52 12.62
CA GLU A 48 -23.69 3.00 13.73
C GLU A 48 -22.44 2.15 13.87
N GLY A 49 -21.28 2.81 13.97
CA GLY A 49 -20.00 2.14 14.13
C GLY A 49 -19.56 1.32 12.90
N LYS A 50 -20.07 1.61 11.72
CA LYS A 50 -19.69 0.93 10.47
C LYS A 50 -18.89 1.81 9.52
N ALA A 51 -18.41 2.95 9.99
CA ALA A 51 -17.54 3.79 9.18
C ALA A 51 -16.14 3.14 8.99
N TYR A 52 -15.44 3.61 7.96
CA TYR A 52 -14.05 3.26 7.68
C TYR A 52 -13.21 4.53 7.79
N PHE A 53 -12.08 4.46 8.48
CA PHE A 53 -11.07 5.50 8.42
C PHE A 53 -9.87 5.01 7.65
N SER A 54 -9.31 5.89 6.82
CA SER A 54 -8.06 5.63 6.12
C SER A 54 -7.11 6.81 6.33
N TYR A 55 -5.91 6.53 6.82
CA TYR A 55 -4.82 7.50 6.94
C TYR A 55 -3.81 7.20 5.83
N ASN A 56 -3.71 8.11 4.86
CA ASN A 56 -2.93 7.90 3.64
C ASN A 56 -1.72 8.84 3.60
N THR A 57 -0.56 8.33 3.24
CA THR A 57 0.67 9.10 3.12
C THR A 57 1.40 8.71 1.85
N VAL A 58 1.77 9.72 1.04
CA VAL A 58 2.65 9.49 -0.12
C VAL A 58 4.06 9.19 0.37
N CYS A 59 4.68 8.17 -0.20
CA CYS A 59 5.94 7.59 0.24
C CYS A 59 7.04 7.76 -0.82
N GLY A 60 7.30 9.00 -1.20
CA GLY A 60 8.40 9.32 -2.12
C GLY A 60 8.08 9.10 -3.60
N ASP A 61 9.05 8.58 -4.34
CA ASP A 61 8.98 8.32 -5.78
C ASP A 61 9.06 6.80 -6.03
N GLY A 62 8.24 6.28 -6.92
CA GLY A 62 8.23 4.86 -7.32
C GLY A 62 9.55 4.36 -7.93
N LEU A 63 10.43 5.28 -8.36
CA LEU A 63 11.78 4.95 -8.81
C LEU A 63 12.79 4.74 -7.66
N ASP A 64 12.44 5.10 -6.41
CA ASP A 64 13.29 4.78 -5.26
C ASP A 64 13.14 3.32 -4.84
N ARG A 65 14.06 2.49 -5.31
CA ARG A 65 14.06 1.04 -5.05
C ARG A 65 14.22 0.68 -3.58
N ASN A 66 14.81 1.54 -2.77
CA ASN A 66 14.98 1.30 -1.34
C ASN A 66 13.63 1.47 -0.62
N LEU A 67 12.91 2.53 -0.92
CA LEU A 67 11.56 2.74 -0.39
C LEU A 67 10.59 1.65 -0.87
N TYR A 68 10.62 1.32 -2.16
CA TYR A 68 9.82 0.24 -2.75
C TYR A 68 9.96 -1.08 -1.96
N ARG A 69 11.18 -1.45 -1.59
CA ARG A 69 11.46 -2.69 -0.83
C ARG A 69 11.22 -2.56 0.67
N ALA A 70 11.37 -1.37 1.23
CA ALA A 70 11.21 -1.14 2.66
C ALA A 70 9.74 -1.18 3.11
N PHE A 71 8.81 -0.63 2.31
CA PHE A 71 7.43 -0.51 2.71
C PHE A 71 6.67 -1.84 2.89
N PRO A 72 6.86 -2.89 2.07
CA PRO A 72 6.29 -4.22 2.36
C PRO A 72 6.77 -4.78 3.72
N VAL A 73 8.05 -4.61 4.04
CA VAL A 73 8.63 -5.01 5.34
C VAL A 73 8.02 -4.17 6.48
N LEU A 74 7.91 -2.85 6.30
CA LEU A 74 7.28 -1.95 7.27
C LEU A 74 5.80 -2.28 7.48
N SER A 75 5.08 -2.59 6.42
CA SER A 75 3.66 -3.02 6.49
C SER A 75 3.50 -4.20 7.44
N TYR A 76 4.36 -5.20 7.30
CA TYR A 76 4.34 -6.37 8.17
C TYR A 76 4.64 -6.01 9.63
N VAL A 77 5.72 -5.28 9.88
CA VAL A 77 6.17 -4.96 11.23
C VAL A 77 5.21 -4.02 11.96
N LEU A 78 4.64 -3.04 11.24
CA LEU A 78 3.80 -2.00 11.84
C LEU A 78 2.36 -2.45 12.07
N VAL A 79 1.81 -3.31 11.20
CA VAL A 79 0.37 -3.61 11.20
C VAL A 79 0.03 -5.08 11.07
N GLN A 80 0.78 -5.88 10.26
CA GLN A 80 0.34 -7.24 9.90
C GLN A 80 0.81 -8.32 10.88
N SER A 81 1.98 -8.15 11.50
CA SER A 81 2.52 -9.12 12.44
C SER A 81 1.67 -9.24 13.72
N ILE A 82 1.81 -10.37 14.39
CA ILE A 82 1.17 -10.58 15.70
C ILE A 82 1.75 -9.56 16.70
N GLY A 83 0.88 -8.78 17.36
CA GLY A 83 1.31 -7.72 18.28
C GLY A 83 1.93 -6.50 17.59
N ALA A 84 1.66 -6.30 16.31
CA ALA A 84 2.13 -5.15 15.56
C ALA A 84 1.74 -3.83 16.24
N PRO A 85 2.68 -2.89 16.43
CA PRO A 85 2.49 -1.75 17.33
C PRO A 85 1.34 -0.83 16.92
N LEU A 86 1.20 -0.47 15.66
CA LEU A 86 0.09 0.39 15.21
C LEU A 86 -1.26 -0.31 15.33
N LYS A 87 -1.33 -1.58 14.94
CA LYS A 87 -2.56 -2.37 15.08
C LYS A 87 -2.98 -2.46 16.54
N GLN A 88 -2.04 -2.81 17.43
CA GLN A 88 -2.32 -2.96 18.85
C GLN A 88 -2.75 -1.62 19.47
N ALA A 89 -2.03 -0.53 19.18
CA ALA A 89 -2.35 0.78 19.72
C ALA A 89 -3.76 1.26 19.33
N LEU A 90 -4.18 1.01 18.10
CA LEU A 90 -5.53 1.36 17.63
C LEU A 90 -6.61 0.49 18.31
N LEU A 91 -6.38 -0.82 18.41
CA LEU A 91 -7.31 -1.74 19.08
C LEU A 91 -7.44 -1.43 20.56
N ASP A 92 -6.33 -1.16 21.26
CA ASP A 92 -6.32 -0.80 22.70
C ASP A 92 -7.02 0.54 22.96
N ALA A 93 -7.00 1.44 21.98
CA ALA A 93 -7.75 2.69 22.01
C ALA A 93 -9.25 2.51 21.68
N GLY A 94 -9.70 1.30 21.40
CA GLY A 94 -11.09 1.00 21.01
C GLY A 94 -11.46 1.53 19.63
N ILE A 95 -10.50 1.72 18.75
CA ILE A 95 -10.71 2.26 17.40
C ILE A 95 -10.85 1.10 16.41
N GLY A 96 -12.08 0.88 15.96
CA GLY A 96 -12.39 -0.19 15.03
C GLY A 96 -12.19 -1.59 15.62
N ASN A 97 -12.44 -2.60 14.82
CA ASN A 97 -12.24 -4.00 15.19
C ASN A 97 -11.38 -4.77 14.16
N ASP A 98 -11.10 -4.15 13.01
CA ASP A 98 -10.21 -4.68 11.99
C ASP A 98 -9.29 -3.54 11.51
N ILE A 99 -8.01 -3.70 11.79
CA ILE A 99 -6.96 -2.76 11.40
C ILE A 99 -6.08 -3.43 10.35
N SER A 100 -5.95 -2.79 9.22
CA SER A 100 -5.14 -3.24 8.11
C SER A 100 -4.28 -2.12 7.53
N CYS A 101 -3.35 -2.46 6.68
CA CYS A 101 -2.59 -1.49 5.89
C CYS A 101 -2.49 -1.93 4.45
N TYR A 102 -2.24 -0.97 3.60
CA TYR A 102 -2.03 -1.17 2.18
C TYR A 102 -0.90 -0.28 1.68
N TYR A 103 0.01 -0.84 0.91
CA TYR A 103 1.04 -0.10 0.22
C TYR A 103 0.82 -0.23 -1.28
N GLU A 104 0.53 0.89 -1.94
CA GLU A 104 0.38 0.95 -3.39
C GLU A 104 1.73 1.31 -4.00
N GLU A 105 2.35 0.34 -4.63
CA GLU A 105 3.71 0.43 -5.19
C GLU A 105 3.72 0.63 -6.71
N SER A 106 2.60 0.35 -7.39
CA SER A 106 2.51 0.34 -8.85
C SER A 106 2.22 1.71 -9.48
N VAL A 107 2.34 2.78 -8.71
CA VAL A 107 2.10 4.17 -9.15
C VAL A 107 3.35 5.02 -9.03
N ARG A 108 3.42 6.11 -9.83
CA ARG A 108 4.57 7.02 -9.82
C ARG A 108 4.90 7.57 -8.43
N GLN A 109 3.89 7.85 -7.61
CA GLN A 109 4.06 8.27 -6.23
C GLN A 109 3.38 7.25 -5.32
N PRO A 110 4.11 6.22 -4.87
CA PRO A 110 3.60 5.21 -3.96
C PRO A 110 3.00 5.82 -2.70
N PHE A 111 2.00 5.17 -2.16
CA PHE A 111 1.39 5.62 -0.92
C PHE A 111 1.13 4.46 0.05
N PHE A 112 1.20 4.78 1.32
CA PHE A 112 0.92 3.86 2.41
C PHE A 112 -0.36 4.28 3.12
N SER A 113 -1.25 3.33 3.33
CA SER A 113 -2.55 3.52 3.97
C SER A 113 -2.66 2.68 5.22
N ILE A 114 -3.14 3.28 6.32
CA ILE A 114 -3.58 2.59 7.53
C ILE A 114 -5.09 2.68 7.58
N ILE A 115 -5.77 1.55 7.66
CA ILE A 115 -7.22 1.46 7.53
C ILE A 115 -7.79 0.86 8.81
N ALA A 116 -8.77 1.54 9.41
CA ALA A 116 -9.57 1.03 10.51
C ALA A 116 -11.01 0.86 10.05
N LYS A 117 -11.57 -0.32 10.26
CA LYS A 117 -12.95 -0.65 9.91
C LYS A 117 -13.82 -0.71 11.15
N ASN A 118 -15.12 -0.46 10.94
CA ASN A 118 -16.13 -0.46 11.99
C ASN A 118 -15.80 0.53 13.10
N VAL A 119 -15.57 1.78 12.71
CA VAL A 119 -15.28 2.90 13.60
C VAL A 119 -16.48 3.82 13.75
N LYS A 120 -16.53 4.58 14.83
CA LYS A 120 -17.49 5.67 15.02
C LYS A 120 -16.91 6.97 14.48
N MET A 121 -17.71 7.78 13.82
CA MET A 121 -17.23 9.03 13.18
C MET A 121 -16.56 10.00 14.16
N GLU A 122 -17.01 10.00 15.42
CA GLU A 122 -16.45 10.84 16.49
C GLU A 122 -15.01 10.45 16.85
N GLN A 123 -14.59 9.23 16.54
CA GLN A 123 -13.23 8.72 16.81
C GLN A 123 -12.17 9.21 15.82
N LYS A 124 -12.56 10.00 14.80
CA LYS A 124 -11.61 10.43 13.73
C LYS A 124 -10.36 11.08 14.29
N GLN A 125 -10.49 12.04 15.19
CA GLN A 125 -9.32 12.74 15.74
C GLN A 125 -8.48 11.81 16.63
N GLN A 126 -9.12 10.91 17.37
CA GLN A 126 -8.42 9.90 18.17
C GLN A 126 -7.62 8.95 17.29
N PHE A 127 -8.19 8.48 16.17
CA PHE A 127 -7.51 7.64 15.19
C PHE A 127 -6.22 8.28 14.69
N ILE A 128 -6.29 9.54 14.27
CA ILE A 128 -5.12 10.30 13.79
C ILE A 128 -4.06 10.42 14.90
N ASN A 129 -4.49 10.81 16.11
CA ASN A 129 -3.57 11.04 17.22
C ASN A 129 -2.85 9.76 17.66
N VAL A 130 -3.54 8.61 17.69
CA VAL A 130 -2.94 7.31 18.02
C VAL A 130 -1.88 6.94 17.00
N ILE A 131 -2.17 7.07 15.70
CA ILE A 131 -1.19 6.78 14.63
C ILE A 131 0.05 7.66 14.79
N GLU A 132 -0.13 8.97 14.88
CA GLU A 132 0.99 9.90 14.96
C GLU A 132 1.83 9.70 16.23
N THR A 133 1.18 9.40 17.34
CA THR A 133 1.87 9.14 18.60
C THR A 133 2.69 7.87 18.54
N GLU A 134 2.10 6.78 18.05
CA GLU A 134 2.79 5.50 17.96
C GLU A 134 3.93 5.56 16.92
N LEU A 135 3.75 6.22 15.78
CA LEU A 135 4.82 6.42 14.81
C LEU A 135 5.99 7.22 15.40
N LYS A 136 5.72 8.30 16.16
CA LYS A 136 6.76 9.07 16.85
C LYS A 136 7.51 8.23 17.88
N LYS A 137 6.80 7.38 18.60
CA LYS A 137 7.39 6.43 19.57
C LYS A 137 8.30 5.43 18.84
N ILE A 138 7.84 4.82 17.75
CA ILE A 138 8.61 3.86 16.96
C ILE A 138 9.88 4.50 16.38
N VAL A 139 9.80 5.75 15.89
CA VAL A 139 10.98 6.48 15.41
C VAL A 139 12.00 6.69 16.53
N LYS A 140 11.56 6.92 17.76
CA LYS A 140 12.44 7.13 18.91
C LYS A 140 13.02 5.83 19.48
N GLU A 141 12.21 4.79 19.56
CA GLU A 141 12.55 3.53 20.26
C GLU A 141 13.09 2.46 19.30
N GLY A 142 12.83 2.60 18.00
CA GLY A 142 13.15 1.62 16.97
C GLY A 142 12.07 0.57 16.77
N LEU A 143 12.28 -0.27 15.76
CA LEU A 143 11.40 -1.39 15.44
C LEU A 143 11.78 -2.64 16.25
N ASN A 144 10.80 -3.51 16.51
CA ASN A 144 11.07 -4.82 17.06
C ASN A 144 11.94 -5.65 16.11
N GLN A 145 13.15 -6.02 16.57
CA GLN A 145 14.15 -6.69 15.76
C GLN A 145 13.71 -8.09 15.28
N GLN A 146 12.96 -8.82 16.11
CA GLN A 146 12.46 -10.15 15.74
C GLN A 146 11.41 -10.06 14.64
N SER A 147 10.47 -9.12 14.76
CA SER A 147 9.46 -8.87 13.73
C SER A 147 10.10 -8.39 12.42
N LEU A 148 11.14 -7.55 12.51
CA LEU A 148 11.87 -7.07 11.36
C LEU A 148 12.59 -8.22 10.63
N LEU A 149 13.29 -9.08 11.36
CA LEU A 149 13.96 -10.25 10.77
C LEU A 149 12.94 -11.23 10.17
N ALA A 150 11.82 -11.45 10.84
CA ALA A 150 10.75 -12.30 10.31
C ALA A 150 10.17 -11.74 9.00
N ALA A 151 9.96 -10.43 8.92
CA ALA A 151 9.49 -9.76 7.71
C ALA A 151 10.49 -9.90 6.55
N ILE A 152 11.77 -9.62 6.83
CA ILE A 152 12.85 -9.73 5.82
C ILE A 152 12.96 -11.18 5.31
N ASN A 153 12.98 -12.15 6.22
CA ASN A 153 13.08 -13.56 5.85
C ASN A 153 11.88 -14.03 5.03
N GLY A 154 10.66 -13.59 5.40
CA GLY A 154 9.44 -13.90 4.66
C GLY A 154 9.45 -13.30 3.24
N TYR A 155 9.89 -12.06 3.13
CA TYR A 155 10.03 -11.37 1.86
C TYR A 155 11.10 -12.01 0.97
N GLU A 156 12.27 -12.34 1.54
CA GLU A 156 13.34 -13.06 0.83
C GLU A 156 12.86 -14.44 0.34
N PHE A 157 12.16 -15.17 1.18
CA PHE A 157 11.61 -16.47 0.83
C PHE A 157 10.63 -16.36 -0.34
N GLN A 158 9.69 -15.40 -0.29
CA GLN A 158 8.74 -15.16 -1.38
C GLN A 158 9.44 -14.88 -2.71
N TYR A 159 10.53 -14.09 -2.69
CA TYR A 159 11.30 -13.79 -3.90
C TYR A 159 12.10 -15.00 -4.41
N ARG A 160 12.70 -15.79 -3.53
CA ARG A 160 13.49 -16.98 -3.92
C ARG A 160 12.62 -18.08 -4.50
N GLU A 161 11.49 -18.35 -3.86
CA GLU A 161 10.55 -19.37 -4.33
C GLU A 161 9.73 -18.92 -5.52
N ALA A 162 9.64 -17.59 -5.74
CA ALA A 162 8.75 -16.99 -6.74
C ALA A 162 7.33 -17.56 -6.64
N ASP A 163 6.84 -17.66 -5.39
CA ASP A 163 5.50 -18.16 -5.11
C ASP A 163 4.46 -17.06 -5.32
N PHE A 164 3.88 -17.07 -6.51
CA PHE A 164 2.79 -16.18 -6.88
C PHE A 164 1.45 -16.92 -6.94
N GLY A 165 1.33 -18.02 -6.21
CA GLY A 165 0.14 -18.87 -6.23
C GLY A 165 -0.16 -19.42 -7.63
N ASN A 166 -1.36 -19.15 -8.14
CA ASN A 166 -1.79 -19.65 -9.45
C ASN A 166 -1.34 -18.80 -10.64
N PHE A 167 -0.63 -17.70 -10.42
CA PHE A 167 -0.19 -16.81 -11.50
C PHE A 167 1.14 -17.28 -12.12
N PRO A 168 1.29 -17.20 -13.46
CA PRO A 168 2.55 -17.51 -14.12
C PRO A 168 3.70 -16.61 -13.63
N LYS A 169 4.82 -17.20 -13.24
CA LYS A 169 5.99 -16.48 -12.71
C LYS A 169 6.46 -15.36 -13.64
N GLY A 170 6.54 -15.65 -14.95
CA GLY A 170 6.97 -14.65 -15.94
C GLY A 170 6.04 -13.44 -16.04
N LEU A 171 4.73 -13.65 -15.88
CA LEU A 171 3.75 -12.56 -15.86
C LEU A 171 3.98 -11.67 -14.63
N MET A 172 4.13 -12.26 -13.44
CA MET A 172 4.31 -11.50 -12.21
C MET A 172 5.61 -10.70 -12.20
N TYR A 173 6.71 -11.31 -12.67
CA TYR A 173 7.96 -10.55 -12.84
C TYR A 173 7.85 -9.44 -13.88
N GLY A 174 7.13 -9.69 -14.98
CA GLY A 174 6.87 -8.66 -15.98
C GLY A 174 6.12 -7.47 -15.41
N LEU A 175 5.05 -7.71 -14.65
CA LEU A 175 4.28 -6.66 -13.99
C LEU A 175 5.14 -5.87 -13.00
N GLN A 176 5.93 -6.53 -12.16
CA GLN A 176 6.84 -5.86 -11.22
C GLN A 176 7.92 -5.00 -11.92
N ILE A 177 8.39 -5.43 -13.08
CA ILE A 177 9.30 -4.60 -13.88
C ILE A 177 8.58 -3.35 -14.41
N PHE A 178 7.37 -3.50 -14.89
CA PHE A 178 6.58 -2.37 -15.40
C PHE A 178 6.22 -1.36 -14.31
N ASP A 179 6.09 -1.74 -13.04
CA ASP A 179 5.78 -0.81 -11.93
C ASP A 179 6.76 0.37 -11.85
N SER A 180 8.01 0.19 -12.24
CA SER A 180 8.99 1.27 -12.30
C SER A 180 9.36 1.68 -13.73
N TRP A 181 9.46 0.74 -14.65
CA TRP A 181 9.92 1.00 -16.02
C TRP A 181 9.00 1.95 -16.80
N LEU A 182 7.72 1.98 -16.50
CA LEU A 182 6.79 2.94 -17.10
C LEU A 182 7.10 4.41 -16.77
N TYR A 183 7.90 4.65 -15.74
CA TYR A 183 8.20 5.99 -15.23
C TYR A 183 9.68 6.39 -15.38
N ASP A 184 10.55 5.51 -15.89
CA ASP A 184 12.00 5.70 -16.03
C ASP A 184 12.36 6.33 -17.40
#